data_e0babdf0219da3a43003f8951bf51eaf
#
_entry.id   e0babdf0219da3a43003f8951bf51eaf
#
_cell.length_a   1.000
_cell.length_b   1.000
_cell.length_c   1.000
_cell.angle_alpha   90.00
_cell.angle_beta   90.00
_cell.angle_gamma   90.00
#
_symmetry.space_group_name_H-M   'P 1'
#
loop_
_entity.id
_entity.type
_entity.pdbx_description
1 polymer ?
#
loop_
_entity_poly.entity_id
_entity_poly.type
_entity_poly.pdbx_seq_one_letter_code
_entity_poly.pdbx_strand_id
1 'polypeptide(L)'
;QYARMGRELQEATKEWAVITGEEERPIIYSICEWGFAYPYKWGAKAGNMWRTTPDIMPKWLSIKTIYEHNVRLYDHAGPGAWNDPDMLEVGNGKLTENENRAHFSLWCMMAAPLILGNDVRKFVDGNNEQVRENPTLKIVTNKNLINIDQDPLCKPCKRIRRQAGLDIL
;
A
#
# COMPACT_ATOMS: atom_id res chain seq x y z
N GLN A 1 11.68 20.08 -3.33
CA GLN A 1 10.59 19.97 -4.30
C GLN A 1 9.36 19.31 -3.67
N TYR A 2 9.42 18.09 -3.14
CA TYR A 2 8.28 17.37 -2.49
C TYR A 2 7.66 18.15 -1.33
N ALA A 3 8.47 18.71 -0.42
CA ALA A 3 7.96 19.50 0.70
C ALA A 3 7.21 20.77 0.27
N ARG A 4 7.61 21.39 -0.84
CA ARG A 4 6.88 22.52 -1.41
C ARG A 4 5.52 22.05 -1.96
N MET A 5 5.51 20.99 -2.76
CA MET A 5 4.27 20.43 -3.30
C MET A 5 3.29 20.05 -2.17
N GLY A 6 3.76 19.39 -1.12
CA GLY A 6 2.90 19.02 0.02
C GLY A 6 2.26 20.24 0.70
N ARG A 7 2.99 21.35 0.87
CA ARG A 7 2.41 22.59 1.40
C ARG A 7 1.39 23.21 0.46
N GLU A 8 1.70 23.34 -0.81
CA GLU A 8 0.78 23.88 -1.82
C GLU A 8 -0.54 23.08 -1.89
N LEU A 9 -0.46 21.74 -1.79
CA LEU A 9 -1.65 20.90 -1.75
C LEU A 9 -2.50 21.15 -0.49
N GLN A 10 -1.87 21.31 0.68
CA GLN A 10 -2.57 21.62 1.93
C GLN A 10 -3.20 23.03 1.90
N GLU A 11 -2.51 24.00 1.34
CA GLU A 11 -3.01 25.37 1.19
C GLU A 11 -4.20 25.41 0.23
N ALA A 12 -4.11 24.70 -0.91
CA ALA A 12 -5.18 24.63 -1.90
C ALA A 12 -6.47 24.06 -1.34
N THR A 13 -6.43 23.03 -0.46
CA THR A 13 -7.65 22.48 0.16
C THR A 13 -8.32 23.48 1.12
N LYS A 14 -7.51 24.25 1.85
CA LYS A 14 -8.02 25.31 2.77
C LYS A 14 -8.63 26.46 2.01
N GLU A 15 -7.96 26.95 0.96
CA GLU A 15 -8.48 28.01 0.08
C GLU A 15 -9.79 27.58 -0.58
N TRP A 16 -9.87 26.34 -1.07
CA TRP A 16 -11.07 25.79 -1.65
C TRP A 16 -12.24 25.80 -0.64
N ALA A 17 -12.01 25.35 0.60
CA ALA A 17 -13.02 25.37 1.65
C ALA A 17 -13.52 26.80 1.97
N VAL A 18 -12.61 27.78 2.01
CA VAL A 18 -12.97 29.19 2.23
C VAL A 18 -13.81 29.76 1.07
N ILE A 19 -13.45 29.45 -0.18
CA ILE A 19 -14.14 29.95 -1.37
C ILE A 19 -15.55 29.34 -1.52
N THR A 20 -15.67 28.02 -1.24
CA THR A 20 -16.93 27.30 -1.45
C THR A 20 -17.86 27.30 -0.25
N GLY A 21 -17.34 27.54 0.96
CA GLY A 21 -18.06 27.36 2.21
C GLY A 21 -18.30 25.90 2.59
N GLU A 22 -17.64 24.95 1.90
CA GLU A 22 -17.69 23.51 2.19
C GLU A 22 -16.57 23.10 3.14
N GLU A 23 -16.63 21.85 3.66
CA GLU A 23 -15.56 21.27 4.47
C GLU A 23 -14.28 21.07 3.66
N GLU A 24 -13.13 21.20 4.32
CA GLU A 24 -11.84 20.96 3.71
C GLU A 24 -11.75 19.53 3.15
N ARG A 25 -11.29 19.37 1.92
CA ARG A 25 -11.07 18.08 1.25
C ARG A 25 -9.59 17.70 1.27
N PRO A 26 -9.12 16.91 2.25
CA PRO A 26 -7.72 16.53 2.33
C PRO A 26 -7.26 15.78 1.09
N ILE A 27 -6.08 16.14 0.57
CA ILE A 27 -5.44 15.44 -0.55
C ILE A 27 -4.39 14.51 0.01
N ILE A 28 -4.50 13.21 -0.30
CA ILE A 28 -3.48 12.23 0.01
C ILE A 28 -2.36 12.38 -1.00
N TYR A 29 -1.19 12.79 -0.52
CA TYR A 29 -0.02 12.95 -1.36
C TYR A 29 0.91 11.74 -1.29
N SER A 30 1.00 11.02 -2.39
CA SER A 30 1.92 9.90 -2.59
C SER A 30 3.23 10.40 -3.23
N ILE A 31 4.34 10.15 -2.54
CA ILE A 31 5.69 10.51 -2.99
C ILE A 31 6.31 9.32 -3.70
N CYS A 32 6.75 9.52 -4.95
CA CYS A 32 7.41 8.47 -5.72
C CYS A 32 8.81 8.89 -6.16
N GLU A 33 9.82 8.37 -5.45
CA GLU A 33 11.24 8.51 -5.80
C GLU A 33 12.02 7.19 -5.63
N TRP A 34 11.29 6.08 -5.57
CA TRP A 34 11.79 4.71 -5.55
C TRP A 34 12.70 4.34 -4.37
N GLY A 35 12.65 5.10 -3.29
CA GLY A 35 13.46 4.84 -2.09
C GLY A 35 14.89 5.37 -2.14
N PHE A 36 15.34 5.96 -3.26
CA PHE A 36 16.74 6.38 -3.45
C PHE A 36 17.21 7.44 -2.46
N ALA A 37 16.35 8.41 -2.11
CA ALA A 37 16.69 9.44 -1.15
C ALA A 37 16.19 9.13 0.27
N TYR A 38 15.95 7.87 0.60
CA TYR A 38 15.47 7.42 1.91
C TYR A 38 14.19 8.16 2.35
N PRO A 39 13.09 8.14 1.56
CA PRO A 39 11.90 8.93 1.80
C PRO A 39 11.22 8.60 3.14
N TYR A 40 11.39 7.40 3.66
CA TYR A 40 10.91 7.00 4.98
C TYR A 40 11.47 7.88 6.12
N LYS A 41 12.59 8.59 5.93
CA LYS A 41 13.17 9.50 6.94
C LYS A 41 12.56 10.90 6.93
N TRP A 42 11.99 11.34 5.82
CA TRP A 42 11.50 12.71 5.66
C TRP A 42 10.10 12.82 5.05
N GLY A 43 9.60 11.76 4.45
CA GLY A 43 8.34 11.74 3.68
C GLY A 43 7.12 12.19 4.49
N ALA A 44 7.03 11.81 5.76
CA ALA A 44 5.95 12.21 6.66
C ALA A 44 5.80 13.74 6.84
N LYS A 45 6.85 14.52 6.54
CA LYS A 45 6.82 15.99 6.57
C LYS A 45 6.36 16.61 5.24
N ALA A 46 6.23 15.82 4.21
CA ALA A 46 5.92 16.29 2.86
C ALA A 46 4.66 15.67 2.27
N GLY A 47 4.29 14.47 2.67
CA GLY A 47 3.14 13.74 2.15
C GLY A 47 2.68 12.64 3.10
N ASN A 48 1.79 11.78 2.61
CA ASN A 48 1.11 10.78 3.41
C ASN A 48 1.64 9.36 3.18
N MET A 49 2.25 9.10 2.04
CA MET A 49 2.88 7.83 1.73
C MET A 49 4.06 8.03 0.77
N TRP A 50 4.98 7.08 0.73
CA TRP A 50 6.17 7.17 -0.11
C TRP A 50 6.63 5.79 -0.58
N ARG A 51 6.96 5.69 -1.87
CA ARG A 51 7.54 4.50 -2.47
C ARG A 51 8.89 4.19 -1.83
N THR A 52 9.06 2.96 -1.38
CA THR A 52 10.28 2.49 -0.71
C THR A 52 11.24 1.77 -1.63
N THR A 53 10.78 1.36 -2.82
CA THR A 53 11.51 0.58 -3.82
C THR A 53 11.14 1.01 -5.24
N PRO A 54 11.92 0.62 -6.26
CA PRO A 54 11.49 0.62 -7.66
C PRO A 54 10.21 -0.19 -7.88
N ASP A 55 9.64 -0.09 -9.09
CA ASP A 55 8.34 -0.66 -9.44
C ASP A 55 8.27 -2.18 -9.23
N ILE A 56 7.12 -2.62 -8.74
CA ILE A 56 6.78 -4.02 -8.59
C ILE A 56 6.53 -4.67 -9.95
N MET A 57 6.79 -5.96 -10.02
CA MET A 57 6.43 -6.81 -11.16
C MET A 57 5.60 -8.01 -10.67
N PRO A 58 4.67 -8.55 -11.49
CA PRO A 58 3.85 -9.72 -11.14
C PRO A 58 4.68 -11.03 -11.17
N LYS A 59 5.72 -11.07 -10.35
CA LYS A 59 6.66 -12.19 -10.16
C LYS A 59 7.01 -12.33 -8.69
N TRP A 60 7.03 -13.56 -8.20
CA TRP A 60 7.32 -13.84 -6.80
C TRP A 60 8.65 -13.25 -6.31
N LEU A 61 9.70 -13.29 -7.14
CA LEU A 61 10.99 -12.71 -6.79
C LEU A 61 10.90 -11.20 -6.55
N SER A 62 10.13 -10.46 -7.36
CA SER A 62 9.91 -9.02 -7.18
C SER A 62 9.19 -8.74 -5.86
N ILE A 63 8.08 -9.44 -5.61
CA ILE A 63 7.28 -9.32 -4.38
C ILE A 63 8.17 -9.60 -3.15
N LYS A 64 8.92 -10.70 -3.18
CA LYS A 64 9.81 -11.08 -2.08
C LYS A 64 10.92 -10.04 -1.84
N THR A 65 11.53 -9.50 -2.89
CA THR A 65 12.59 -8.49 -2.78
C THR A 65 12.05 -7.20 -2.15
N ILE A 66 10.88 -6.75 -2.58
CA ILE A 66 10.21 -5.56 -2.04
C ILE A 66 9.82 -5.78 -0.57
N TYR A 67 9.24 -6.93 -0.23
CA TYR A 67 8.95 -7.31 1.14
C TYR A 67 10.20 -7.28 2.03
N GLU A 68 11.31 -7.89 1.58
CA GLU A 68 12.56 -7.94 2.34
C GLU A 68 13.13 -6.54 2.64
N HIS A 69 12.90 -5.60 1.77
CA HIS A 69 13.27 -4.21 1.99
C HIS A 69 12.30 -3.52 2.95
N ASN A 70 11.01 -3.59 2.64
CA ASN A 70 9.99 -2.81 3.34
C ASN A 70 9.74 -3.26 4.79
N VAL A 71 9.81 -4.58 5.08
CA VAL A 71 9.62 -5.12 6.44
C VAL A 71 10.61 -4.59 7.47
N ARG A 72 11.75 -4.06 7.02
CA ARG A 72 12.77 -3.42 7.88
C ARG A 72 12.46 -1.98 8.23
N LEU A 73 11.47 -1.38 7.55
CA LEU A 73 11.09 0.02 7.70
C LEU A 73 9.86 0.19 8.60
N TYR A 74 9.49 -0.85 9.36
CA TYR A 74 8.27 -0.93 10.17
C TYR A 74 8.10 0.23 11.17
N ASP A 75 9.19 0.83 11.64
CA ASP A 75 9.23 1.92 12.61
C ASP A 75 9.14 3.33 11.97
N HIS A 76 9.08 3.39 10.66
CA HIS A 76 8.97 4.65 9.90
C HIS A 76 7.54 4.96 9.43
N ALA A 77 6.60 4.04 9.62
CA ALA A 77 5.19 4.23 9.27
C ALA A 77 4.33 4.41 10.53
N GLY A 78 3.20 5.07 10.36
CA GLY A 78 2.23 5.32 11.42
C GLY A 78 1.02 6.10 10.89
N PRO A 79 0.09 6.54 11.75
CA PRO A 79 -1.11 7.25 11.33
C PRO A 79 -0.82 8.43 10.40
N GLY A 80 -1.41 8.42 9.20
CA GLY A 80 -1.24 9.46 8.18
C GLY A 80 0.08 9.43 7.42
N ALA A 81 0.94 8.41 7.64
CA ALA A 81 2.28 8.34 7.07
C ALA A 81 2.70 6.88 6.83
N TRP A 82 2.72 6.40 5.59
CA TRP A 82 2.92 4.99 5.27
C TRP A 82 4.09 4.73 4.32
N ASN A 83 4.82 3.66 4.61
CA ASN A 83 5.73 3.05 3.64
C ASN A 83 4.91 2.40 2.52
N ASP A 84 5.18 2.77 1.28
CA ASP A 84 4.50 2.24 0.11
C ASP A 84 5.43 1.25 -0.62
N PRO A 85 5.18 -0.06 -0.51
CA PRO A 85 5.93 -1.09 -1.23
C PRO A 85 5.45 -1.28 -2.68
N ASP A 86 4.65 -0.39 -3.20
CA ASP A 86 3.95 -0.45 -4.47
C ASP A 86 2.59 -1.18 -4.44
N MET A 87 1.86 -1.05 -5.53
CA MET A 87 0.53 -1.63 -5.71
C MET A 87 0.50 -3.15 -5.57
N LEU A 88 -0.71 -3.68 -5.45
CA LEU A 88 -0.96 -5.11 -5.40
C LEU A 88 -0.97 -5.72 -6.82
N GLU A 89 -0.15 -6.74 -7.02
CA GLU A 89 -0.11 -7.56 -8.24
C GLU A 89 -0.83 -8.91 -8.06
N VAL A 90 -1.74 -8.99 -7.09
CA VAL A 90 -2.51 -10.21 -6.79
C VAL A 90 -3.38 -10.61 -7.98
N GLY A 91 -3.17 -11.82 -8.50
CA GLY A 91 -3.89 -12.32 -9.69
C GLY A 91 -3.33 -11.86 -11.03
N ASN A 92 -2.28 -11.04 -11.04
CA ASN A 92 -1.59 -10.62 -12.25
C ASN A 92 -0.45 -11.59 -12.62
N GLY A 93 -0.08 -11.59 -13.89
CA GLY A 93 1.03 -12.39 -14.42
C GLY A 93 0.83 -13.90 -14.27
N LYS A 94 1.85 -14.58 -13.73
CA LYS A 94 1.88 -16.04 -13.54
C LYS A 94 2.05 -16.42 -12.06
N LEU A 95 1.65 -15.56 -11.15
CA LEU A 95 1.68 -15.87 -9.73
C LEU A 95 0.75 -17.04 -9.41
N THR A 96 1.25 -18.02 -8.67
CA THR A 96 0.42 -19.12 -8.16
C THR A 96 -0.57 -18.59 -7.10
N GLU A 97 -1.60 -19.36 -6.78
CA GLU A 97 -2.57 -18.96 -5.77
C GLU A 97 -1.90 -18.72 -4.40
N ASN A 98 -0.93 -19.55 -4.02
CA ASN A 98 -0.20 -19.37 -2.77
C ASN A 98 0.66 -18.10 -2.76
N GLU A 99 1.30 -17.76 -3.88
CA GLU A 99 2.05 -16.51 -4.01
C GLU A 99 1.14 -15.29 -3.95
N ASN A 100 -0.04 -15.36 -4.57
CA ASN A 100 -1.07 -14.31 -4.48
C ASN A 100 -1.56 -14.11 -3.04
N ARG A 101 -1.86 -15.20 -2.32
CA ARG A 101 -2.24 -15.15 -0.91
C ARG A 101 -1.13 -14.58 -0.04
N ALA A 102 0.10 -15.03 -0.24
CA ALA A 102 1.26 -14.53 0.49
C ALA A 102 1.50 -13.04 0.21
N HIS A 103 1.42 -12.62 -1.06
CA HIS A 103 1.57 -11.21 -1.43
C HIS A 103 0.58 -10.31 -0.69
N PHE A 104 -0.71 -10.62 -0.76
CA PHE A 104 -1.75 -9.85 -0.08
C PHE A 104 -1.54 -9.82 1.45
N SER A 105 -1.26 -11.00 2.03
CA SER A 105 -1.01 -11.11 3.47
C SER A 105 0.18 -10.26 3.92
N LEU A 106 1.29 -10.29 3.19
CA LEU A 106 2.49 -9.50 3.51
C LEU A 106 2.23 -7.99 3.44
N TRP A 107 1.47 -7.52 2.43
CA TRP A 107 1.09 -6.11 2.33
C TRP A 107 0.23 -5.69 3.52
N CYS A 108 -0.79 -6.48 3.87
CA CYS A 108 -1.62 -6.21 5.04
C CYS A 108 -0.81 -6.19 6.35
N MET A 109 0.12 -7.13 6.53
CA MET A 109 0.97 -7.18 7.72
C MET A 109 1.94 -6.00 7.81
N MET A 110 2.32 -5.41 6.68
CA MET A 110 3.18 -4.22 6.64
C MET A 110 2.40 -2.90 6.77
N ALA A 111 1.08 -2.93 6.95
CA ALA A 111 0.19 -1.76 6.90
C ALA A 111 0.46 -0.91 5.63
N ALA A 112 0.58 -1.57 4.50
CA ALA A 112 0.90 -0.96 3.22
C ALA A 112 -0.36 -0.41 2.55
N PRO A 113 -0.29 0.68 1.77
CA PRO A 113 -1.42 1.11 0.97
C PRO A 113 -1.92 -0.02 0.04
N LEU A 114 -3.18 -0.46 0.22
CA LEU A 114 -3.77 -1.57 -0.55
C LEU A 114 -4.34 -1.06 -1.88
N ILE A 115 -3.48 -0.67 -2.80
CA ILE A 115 -3.87 -0.15 -4.12
C ILE A 115 -3.82 -1.29 -5.13
N LEU A 116 -4.96 -1.60 -5.76
CA LEU A 116 -5.05 -2.67 -6.75
C LEU A 116 -4.37 -2.29 -8.07
N GLY A 117 -3.45 -3.13 -8.55
CA GLY A 117 -2.85 -3.05 -9.88
C GLY A 117 -3.64 -3.85 -10.94
N ASN A 118 -4.90 -4.14 -10.69
CA ASN A 118 -5.74 -5.00 -11.52
C ASN A 118 -6.66 -4.23 -12.46
N ASP A 119 -7.02 -4.85 -13.58
CA ASP A 119 -8.19 -4.46 -14.34
C ASP A 119 -9.46 -4.93 -13.60
N VAL A 120 -10.07 -4.01 -12.83
CA VAL A 120 -11.23 -4.29 -11.98
C VAL A 120 -12.47 -4.73 -12.75
N ARG A 121 -12.53 -4.49 -14.07
CA ARG A 121 -13.60 -5.00 -14.93
C ARG A 121 -13.67 -6.54 -14.93
N LYS A 122 -12.55 -7.20 -14.60
CA LYS A 122 -12.49 -8.66 -14.47
C LYS A 122 -13.14 -9.19 -13.19
N PHE A 123 -13.52 -8.30 -12.26
CA PHE A 123 -14.16 -8.65 -10.99
C PHE A 123 -15.68 -8.59 -11.03
N VAL A 124 -16.24 -8.11 -12.14
CA VAL A 124 -17.68 -8.03 -12.37
C VAL A 124 -18.07 -8.79 -13.64
N ASP A 125 -19.31 -9.25 -13.69
CA ASP A 125 -19.90 -9.86 -14.87
C ASP A 125 -20.51 -8.81 -15.83
N GLY A 126 -21.18 -9.27 -16.89
CA GLY A 126 -21.83 -8.41 -17.86
C GLY A 126 -22.99 -7.56 -17.30
N ASN A 127 -23.47 -7.84 -16.08
CA ASN A 127 -24.48 -7.09 -15.35
C ASN A 127 -23.89 -6.15 -14.28
N ASN A 128 -22.57 -6.01 -14.23
CA ASN A 128 -21.81 -5.32 -13.18
C ASN A 128 -21.96 -5.94 -11.79
N GLU A 129 -22.34 -7.22 -11.69
CA GLU A 129 -22.34 -7.95 -10.42
C GLU A 129 -20.99 -8.62 -10.17
N GLN A 130 -20.59 -8.70 -8.91
CA GLN A 130 -19.31 -9.34 -8.54
C GLN A 130 -19.27 -10.83 -8.94
N VAL A 131 -18.21 -11.24 -9.61
CA VAL A 131 -17.94 -12.66 -9.92
C VAL A 131 -17.50 -13.37 -8.65
N ARG A 132 -18.45 -13.92 -7.88
CA ARG A 132 -18.24 -14.53 -6.55
C ARG A 132 -17.15 -15.60 -6.52
N GLU A 133 -16.96 -16.34 -7.61
CA GLU A 133 -15.97 -17.41 -7.72
C GLU A 133 -14.60 -16.92 -8.22
N ASN A 134 -14.40 -15.61 -8.41
CA ASN A 134 -13.11 -15.06 -8.79
C ASN A 134 -12.09 -15.25 -7.65
N PRO A 135 -11.00 -16.04 -7.84
CA PRO A 135 -10.03 -16.32 -6.78
C PRO A 135 -9.26 -15.08 -6.35
N THR A 136 -8.96 -14.16 -7.25
CA THR A 136 -8.30 -12.89 -6.93
C THR A 136 -9.19 -12.04 -6.04
N LEU A 137 -10.48 -11.91 -6.38
CA LEU A 137 -11.43 -11.15 -5.58
C LEU A 137 -11.55 -11.71 -4.16
N LYS A 138 -11.61 -13.05 -4.01
CA LYS A 138 -11.64 -13.72 -2.70
C LYS A 138 -10.42 -13.39 -1.83
N ILE A 139 -9.25 -13.20 -2.44
CA ILE A 139 -8.02 -12.84 -1.72
C ILE A 139 -8.08 -11.35 -1.31
N VAL A 140 -8.30 -10.44 -2.26
CA VAL A 140 -8.21 -8.99 -2.01
C VAL A 140 -9.38 -8.42 -1.20
N THR A 141 -10.45 -9.20 -1.02
CA THR A 141 -11.59 -8.85 -0.15
C THR A 141 -11.60 -9.61 1.17
N ASN A 142 -10.50 -10.25 1.55
CA ASN A 142 -10.39 -10.97 2.82
C ASN A 142 -10.45 -10.01 4.01
N LYS A 143 -11.60 -9.96 4.67
CA LYS A 143 -11.88 -9.02 5.76
C LYS A 143 -10.91 -9.16 6.94
N ASN A 144 -10.45 -10.37 7.25
CA ASN A 144 -9.53 -10.57 8.38
C ASN A 144 -8.18 -9.92 8.12
N LEU A 145 -7.65 -10.06 6.90
CA LEU A 145 -6.40 -9.41 6.50
C LEU A 145 -6.56 -7.89 6.37
N ILE A 146 -7.65 -7.44 5.79
CA ILE A 146 -7.97 -6.00 5.69
C ILE A 146 -8.08 -5.38 7.08
N ASN A 147 -8.70 -6.06 8.04
CA ASN A 147 -8.81 -5.56 9.42
C ASN A 147 -7.44 -5.43 10.11
N ILE A 148 -6.48 -6.29 9.78
CA ILE A 148 -5.10 -6.15 10.27
C ILE A 148 -4.45 -4.90 9.66
N ASP A 149 -4.58 -4.71 8.36
CA ASP A 149 -4.04 -3.54 7.65
C ASP A 149 -4.66 -2.23 8.14
N GLN A 150 -5.97 -2.22 8.34
CA GLN A 150 -6.76 -1.05 8.75
C GLN A 150 -6.85 -0.86 10.27
N ASP A 151 -6.02 -1.55 11.06
CA ASP A 151 -6.00 -1.35 12.50
C ASP A 151 -5.69 0.11 12.85
N PRO A 152 -6.50 0.79 13.67
CA PRO A 152 -6.31 2.20 14.03
C PRO A 152 -4.94 2.53 14.64
N LEU A 153 -4.24 1.54 15.18
CA LEU A 153 -2.88 1.72 15.68
C LEU A 153 -1.88 2.00 14.56
N CYS A 154 -2.20 1.62 13.31
CA CYS A 154 -1.36 1.77 12.12
C CYS A 154 0.09 1.31 12.35
N LYS A 155 0.26 0.17 13.04
CA LYS A 155 1.58 -0.39 13.35
C LYS A 155 1.93 -1.53 12.41
N PRO A 156 2.85 -1.33 11.48
CA PRO A 156 3.36 -2.42 10.66
C PRO A 156 3.96 -3.53 11.52
N CYS A 157 3.77 -4.77 11.10
CA CYS A 157 4.38 -5.91 11.77
C CYS A 157 5.91 -5.88 11.65
N LYS A 158 6.56 -6.19 12.75
CA LYS A 158 8.00 -6.35 12.81
C LYS A 158 8.38 -7.81 12.59
N ARG A 159 9.34 -8.07 11.71
CA ARG A 159 9.91 -9.42 11.64
C ARG A 159 10.70 -9.75 12.89
N ILE A 160 10.15 -10.65 13.72
CA ILE A 160 10.73 -11.06 15.01
C ILE A 160 11.84 -12.08 14.78
N ARG A 161 11.63 -13.03 13.86
CA ARG A 161 12.55 -14.15 13.64
C ARG A 161 12.44 -14.65 12.19
N ARG A 162 13.59 -15.11 11.67
CA ARG A 162 13.65 -15.95 10.47
C ARG A 162 14.34 -17.26 10.81
N GLN A 163 13.72 -18.38 10.51
CA GLN A 163 14.28 -19.69 10.71
C GLN A 163 13.86 -20.63 9.58
N ALA A 164 14.82 -21.33 8.96
CA ALA A 164 14.57 -22.31 7.88
C ALA A 164 13.67 -21.78 6.75
N GLY A 165 13.82 -20.49 6.37
CA GLY A 165 13.03 -19.85 5.31
C GLY A 165 11.65 -19.39 5.73
N LEU A 166 11.26 -19.55 7.00
CA LEU A 166 10.01 -19.05 7.58
C LEU A 166 10.26 -17.74 8.31
N ASP A 167 9.40 -16.75 8.09
CA ASP A 167 9.39 -15.50 8.82
C ASP A 167 8.27 -15.51 9.88
N ILE A 168 8.59 -15.00 11.05
CA ILE A 168 7.63 -14.70 12.12
C ILE A 168 7.54 -13.18 12.22
N LEU A 169 6.35 -12.65 11.95
CA LEU A 169 6.00 -11.23 12.00
C LEU A 169 5.24 -10.91 13.28
#